data_b02e89bf7b275c6a84a665a6583ae9ab
#
_entry.id   b02e89bf7b275c6a84a665a6583ae9ab
#
_cell.length_a   1.000
_cell.length_b   1.000
_cell.length_c   1.000
_cell.angle_alpha   90.00
_cell.angle_beta   90.00
_cell.angle_gamma   90.00
#
_symmetry.space_group_name_H-M   'P 1'
#
loop_
_entity.id
_entity.type
_entity.pdbx_description
1 polymer ?
#
loop_
_entity_poly.entity_id
_entity_poly.type
_entity_poly.pdbx_seq_one_letter_code
_entity_poly.pdbx_strand_id
1 'polypeptide(L)'
;MYHIVICDDEPIFLTQISEMISDILASMGESCEIRKYTSISELKNTLQNTPKSCDILILDIMLGENNGISFAECLRDTENQIPVIFISSSEKFVFDAYSAEPVGYILKPVSRQKLAEALTRAIRHLIPKSIIIDTPSRTVSFHIRDITYIEIINKSREFSDFFRILLTFLYFYRFYFPKRIIFLFGLFFTSKCNTRHG
;
A
#
# COMPACT_ATOMS: atom_id res chain seq x y z
N MET A 1 8.67 5.71 -0.65
CA MET A 1 9.17 4.91 -1.80
C MET A 1 8.37 3.62 -1.86
N TYR A 2 7.80 3.28 -3.02
CA TYR A 2 7.00 2.07 -3.22
C TYR A 2 7.79 1.00 -3.96
N HIS A 3 7.62 -0.27 -3.56
CA HIS A 3 8.14 -1.42 -4.28
C HIS A 3 7.04 -1.98 -5.19
N ILE A 4 7.17 -1.75 -6.48
CA ILE A 4 6.20 -2.18 -7.48
C ILE A 4 6.76 -3.37 -8.23
N VAL A 5 5.94 -4.41 -8.33
CA VAL A 5 6.28 -5.61 -9.10
C VAL A 5 5.37 -5.66 -10.32
N ILE A 6 5.98 -5.90 -11.49
CA ILE A 6 5.27 -6.09 -12.76
C ILE A 6 5.59 -7.49 -13.26
N CYS A 7 4.58 -8.24 -13.65
CA CYS A 7 4.74 -9.55 -14.28
C CYS A 7 3.95 -9.60 -15.59
N ASP A 8 4.66 -9.80 -16.69
CA ASP A 8 4.13 -9.88 -18.06
C ASP A 8 5.15 -10.63 -18.93
N ASP A 9 4.73 -11.56 -19.77
CA ASP A 9 5.64 -12.36 -20.59
C ASP A 9 6.20 -11.58 -21.81
N GLU A 10 5.73 -10.38 -22.06
CA GLU A 10 6.22 -9.46 -23.08
C GLU A 10 7.25 -8.45 -22.54
N PRO A 11 8.60 -8.61 -22.76
CA PRO A 11 9.62 -7.73 -22.22
C PRO A 11 9.50 -6.26 -22.65
N ILE A 12 9.00 -6.03 -23.87
CA ILE A 12 8.79 -4.68 -24.41
C ILE A 12 7.70 -3.98 -23.58
N PHE A 13 6.62 -4.70 -23.27
CA PHE A 13 5.52 -4.19 -22.47
C PHE A 13 5.96 -3.88 -21.04
N LEU A 14 6.76 -4.75 -20.41
CA LEU A 14 7.36 -4.50 -19.10
C LEU A 14 8.13 -3.18 -19.05
N THR A 15 8.87 -2.86 -20.11
CA THR A 15 9.63 -1.61 -20.19
C THR A 15 8.71 -0.40 -20.31
N GLN A 16 7.74 -0.43 -21.22
CA GLN A 16 6.78 0.65 -21.42
C GLN A 16 5.97 0.96 -20.15
N ILE A 17 5.46 -0.08 -19.49
CA ILE A 17 4.67 0.10 -18.27
C ILE A 17 5.53 0.61 -17.12
N SER A 18 6.77 0.15 -16.97
CA SER A 18 7.65 0.63 -15.90
C SER A 18 7.98 2.12 -16.04
N GLU A 19 8.23 2.59 -17.25
CA GLU A 19 8.46 3.99 -17.54
C GLU A 19 7.21 4.83 -17.22
N MET A 20 6.04 4.37 -17.68
CA MET A 20 4.78 5.05 -17.41
C MET A 20 4.45 5.14 -15.92
N ILE A 21 4.70 4.08 -15.13
CA ILE A 21 4.52 4.07 -13.68
C ILE A 21 5.46 5.07 -13.01
N SER A 22 6.74 5.04 -13.37
CA SER A 22 7.74 5.96 -12.82
C SER A 22 7.35 7.42 -13.04
N ASP A 23 6.91 7.76 -14.25
CA ASP A 23 6.45 9.11 -14.60
C ASP A 23 5.17 9.52 -13.83
N ILE A 24 4.22 8.59 -13.68
CA ILE A 24 2.99 8.84 -12.92
C ILE A 24 3.33 9.13 -11.46
N LEU A 25 4.11 8.27 -10.82
CA LEU A 25 4.46 8.43 -9.41
C LEU A 25 5.33 9.68 -9.18
N ALA A 26 6.29 9.96 -10.05
CA ALA A 26 7.07 11.19 -10.00
C ALA A 26 6.18 12.44 -10.07
N SER A 27 5.15 12.43 -10.92
CA SER A 27 4.17 13.53 -11.00
C SER A 27 3.33 13.68 -9.73
N MET A 28 3.22 12.63 -8.93
CA MET A 28 2.56 12.64 -7.60
C MET A 28 3.52 13.01 -6.46
N GLY A 29 4.81 13.25 -6.75
CA GLY A 29 5.85 13.49 -5.74
C GLY A 29 6.32 12.22 -5.03
N GLU A 30 6.03 11.05 -5.59
CA GLU A 30 6.36 9.74 -5.02
C GLU A 30 7.53 9.08 -5.77
N SER A 31 8.29 8.24 -5.07
CA SER A 31 9.37 7.44 -5.65
C SER A 31 9.02 5.95 -5.61
N CYS A 32 9.53 5.19 -6.56
CA CYS A 32 9.34 3.74 -6.62
C CYS A 32 10.60 2.99 -7.03
N GLU A 33 10.68 1.74 -6.58
CA GLU A 33 11.56 0.70 -7.11
C GLU A 33 10.67 -0.28 -7.89
N ILE A 34 11.00 -0.56 -9.15
CA ILE A 34 10.21 -1.44 -10.00
C ILE A 34 11.00 -2.70 -10.31
N ARG A 35 10.42 -3.86 -9.99
CA ARG A 35 10.95 -5.18 -10.36
C ARG A 35 10.07 -5.80 -11.42
N LYS A 36 10.71 -6.40 -12.42
CA LYS A 36 10.08 -6.95 -13.62
C LYS A 36 10.27 -8.47 -13.64
N TYR A 37 9.21 -9.20 -13.94
CA TYR A 37 9.23 -10.66 -14.07
C TYR A 37 8.52 -11.05 -15.37
N THR A 38 9.05 -12.07 -16.04
CA THR A 38 8.44 -12.62 -17.25
C THR A 38 7.70 -13.93 -16.98
N SER A 39 7.76 -14.44 -15.74
CA SER A 39 7.06 -15.66 -15.36
C SER A 39 6.52 -15.61 -13.93
N ILE A 40 5.38 -16.27 -13.72
CA ILE A 40 4.78 -16.44 -12.38
C ILE A 40 5.70 -17.24 -11.46
N SER A 41 6.46 -18.19 -11.98
CA SER A 41 7.36 -19.00 -11.17
C SER A 41 8.46 -18.19 -10.49
N GLU A 42 9.09 -17.27 -11.23
CA GLU A 42 10.08 -16.35 -10.67
C GLU A 42 9.48 -15.39 -9.66
N LEU A 43 8.32 -14.83 -10.01
CA LEU A 43 7.56 -13.94 -9.12
C LEU A 43 7.20 -14.63 -7.80
N LYS A 44 6.66 -15.85 -7.86
CA LYS A 44 6.27 -16.64 -6.69
C LYS A 44 7.46 -16.89 -5.76
N ASN A 45 8.59 -17.32 -6.32
CA ASN A 45 9.83 -17.54 -5.55
C ASN A 45 10.27 -16.25 -4.83
N THR A 46 10.20 -15.12 -5.49
CA THR A 46 10.60 -13.84 -4.90
C THR A 46 9.66 -13.43 -3.76
N LEU A 47 8.35 -13.51 -3.94
CA LEU A 47 7.38 -13.13 -2.92
C LEU A 47 7.44 -14.07 -1.69
N GLN A 48 7.74 -15.35 -1.88
CA GLN A 48 7.92 -16.29 -0.77
C GLN A 48 9.18 -16.01 0.05
N ASN A 49 10.29 -15.67 -0.60
CA ASN A 49 11.56 -15.43 0.08
C ASN A 49 11.67 -14.02 0.69
N THR A 50 10.94 -13.05 0.14
CA THR A 50 10.96 -11.64 0.56
C THR A 50 9.54 -11.05 0.60
N PRO A 51 8.71 -11.41 1.59
CA PRO A 51 7.28 -11.03 1.61
C PRO A 51 7.01 -9.52 1.58
N LYS A 52 7.97 -8.70 2.06
CA LYS A 52 7.86 -7.22 2.07
C LYS A 52 8.45 -6.55 0.82
N SER A 53 8.78 -7.30 -0.20
CA SER A 53 9.42 -6.77 -1.41
C SER A 53 8.44 -6.24 -2.46
N CYS A 54 7.15 -6.27 -2.19
CA CYS A 54 6.11 -5.86 -3.11
C CYS A 54 5.00 -5.12 -2.37
N ASP A 55 4.83 -3.85 -2.67
CA ASP A 55 3.72 -3.03 -2.17
C ASP A 55 2.54 -3.06 -3.14
N ILE A 56 2.80 -3.09 -4.45
CA ILE A 56 1.77 -3.13 -5.51
C ILE A 56 2.19 -4.15 -6.56
N LEU A 57 1.28 -5.05 -6.91
CA LEU A 57 1.48 -6.03 -7.97
C LEU A 57 0.68 -5.64 -9.21
N ILE A 58 1.38 -5.53 -10.35
CA ILE A 58 0.78 -5.36 -11.67
C ILE A 58 0.99 -6.66 -12.42
N LEU A 59 -0.08 -7.27 -12.89
CA LEU A 59 -0.06 -8.65 -13.35
C LEU A 59 -0.83 -8.81 -14.66
N ASP A 60 -0.18 -9.35 -15.67
CA ASP A 60 -0.92 -9.83 -16.83
C ASP A 60 -1.72 -11.08 -16.44
N ILE A 61 -2.88 -11.24 -17.05
CA ILE A 61 -3.73 -12.41 -16.88
C ILE A 61 -3.21 -13.57 -17.71
N MET A 62 -2.73 -13.29 -18.92
CA MET A 62 -2.27 -14.29 -19.87
C MET A 62 -0.74 -14.37 -19.86
N LEU A 63 -0.18 -15.27 -19.07
CA LEU A 63 1.27 -15.46 -18.90
C LEU A 63 1.69 -16.83 -19.45
N GLY A 64 1.74 -16.97 -20.76
CA GLY A 64 1.99 -18.24 -21.42
C GLY A 64 0.94 -19.29 -21.04
N GLU A 65 1.35 -20.40 -20.42
CA GLU A 65 0.44 -21.43 -19.91
C GLU A 65 -0.17 -21.11 -18.54
N ASN A 66 0.31 -20.05 -17.85
CA ASN A 66 -0.11 -19.69 -16.53
C ASN A 66 -1.22 -18.64 -16.57
N ASN A 67 -2.11 -18.68 -15.56
CA ASN A 67 -3.18 -17.73 -15.39
C ASN A 67 -2.88 -16.79 -14.21
N GLY A 68 -2.74 -15.49 -14.49
CA GLY A 68 -2.49 -14.47 -13.47
C GLY A 68 -3.61 -14.36 -12.42
N ILE A 69 -4.87 -14.69 -12.80
CA ILE A 69 -6.00 -14.68 -11.86
C ILE A 69 -5.78 -15.76 -10.79
N SER A 70 -5.52 -17.00 -11.21
CA SER A 70 -5.30 -18.10 -10.26
C SER A 70 -4.11 -17.86 -9.35
N PHE A 71 -3.08 -17.18 -9.84
CA PHE A 71 -1.97 -16.75 -8.99
C PHE A 71 -2.39 -15.70 -7.94
N ALA A 72 -3.18 -14.70 -8.34
CA ALA A 72 -3.68 -13.68 -7.42
C ALA A 72 -4.66 -14.25 -6.39
N GLU A 73 -5.52 -15.20 -6.76
CA GLU A 73 -6.37 -15.95 -5.82
C GLU A 73 -5.53 -16.69 -4.78
N CYS A 74 -4.48 -17.40 -5.22
CA CYS A 74 -3.56 -18.07 -4.31
C CYS A 74 -2.86 -17.09 -3.34
N LEU A 75 -2.60 -15.84 -3.74
CA LEU A 75 -2.10 -14.82 -2.82
C LEU A 75 -3.14 -14.46 -1.76
N ARG A 76 -4.43 -14.34 -2.12
CA ARG A 76 -5.51 -14.06 -1.15
C ARG A 76 -5.68 -15.20 -0.14
N ASP A 77 -5.57 -16.45 -0.57
CA ASP A 77 -5.65 -17.63 0.30
C ASP A 77 -4.55 -17.64 1.38
N THR A 78 -3.42 -16.99 1.11
CA THR A 78 -2.33 -16.82 2.07
C THR A 78 -2.43 -15.55 2.92
N GLU A 79 -3.61 -14.92 2.98
CA GLU A 79 -3.87 -13.64 3.66
C GLU A 79 -2.99 -12.48 3.15
N ASN A 80 -2.41 -12.63 1.97
CA ASN A 80 -1.59 -11.59 1.37
C ASN A 80 -2.48 -10.48 0.80
N GLN A 81 -2.41 -9.30 1.39
CA GLN A 81 -3.23 -8.13 1.06
C GLN A 81 -2.59 -7.20 0.03
N ILE A 82 -1.55 -7.64 -0.69
CA ILE A 82 -0.94 -6.82 -1.75
C ILE A 82 -2.03 -6.41 -2.76
N PRO A 83 -2.24 -5.10 -3.01
CA PRO A 83 -3.17 -4.65 -4.04
C PRO A 83 -2.69 -5.10 -5.42
N VAL A 84 -3.58 -5.80 -6.15
CA VAL A 84 -3.32 -6.32 -7.49
C VAL A 84 -4.02 -5.45 -8.52
N ILE A 85 -3.29 -5.05 -9.57
CA ILE A 85 -3.83 -4.41 -10.77
C ILE A 85 -3.63 -5.39 -11.91
N PHE A 86 -4.72 -5.87 -12.51
CA PHE A 86 -4.63 -6.67 -13.72
C PHE A 86 -4.48 -5.81 -14.95
N ILE A 87 -3.63 -6.28 -15.87
CA ILE A 87 -3.53 -5.75 -17.22
C ILE A 87 -3.78 -6.93 -18.19
N SER A 88 -4.62 -6.74 -19.18
CA SER A 88 -4.99 -7.83 -20.10
C SER A 88 -5.34 -7.32 -21.49
N SER A 89 -5.12 -8.16 -22.50
CA SER A 89 -5.57 -7.93 -23.88
C SER A 89 -7.04 -8.27 -24.09
N SER A 90 -7.74 -8.85 -23.10
CA SER A 90 -9.10 -9.36 -23.25
C SER A 90 -10.04 -8.88 -22.14
N GLU A 91 -11.26 -8.51 -22.51
CA GLU A 91 -12.33 -8.20 -21.57
C GLU A 91 -13.00 -9.46 -20.97
N LYS A 92 -12.76 -10.62 -21.55
CA LYS A 92 -13.45 -11.87 -21.17
C LYS A 92 -13.19 -12.27 -19.71
N PHE A 93 -12.03 -11.90 -19.18
CA PHE A 93 -11.59 -12.29 -17.84
C PHE A 93 -12.01 -11.31 -16.73
N VAL A 94 -12.76 -10.24 -17.05
CA VAL A 94 -13.15 -9.22 -16.06
C VAL A 94 -13.96 -9.85 -14.92
N PHE A 95 -14.90 -10.74 -15.25
CA PHE A 95 -15.74 -11.40 -14.23
C PHE A 95 -14.93 -12.40 -13.39
N ASP A 96 -14.07 -13.19 -14.05
CA ASP A 96 -13.24 -14.18 -13.36
C ASP A 96 -12.22 -13.50 -12.44
N ALA A 97 -11.68 -12.35 -12.86
CA ALA A 97 -10.73 -11.57 -12.07
C ALA A 97 -11.31 -11.03 -10.76
N TYR A 98 -12.65 -10.98 -10.64
CA TYR A 98 -13.31 -10.45 -9.43
C TYR A 98 -13.03 -11.29 -8.18
N SER A 99 -12.83 -12.59 -8.33
CA SER A 99 -12.48 -13.51 -7.24
C SER A 99 -11.16 -13.18 -6.56
N ALA A 100 -10.21 -12.59 -7.29
CA ALA A 100 -8.91 -12.15 -6.76
C ALA A 100 -8.94 -10.75 -6.11
N GLU A 101 -10.10 -10.11 -6.01
CA GLU A 101 -10.30 -8.78 -5.42
C GLU A 101 -9.29 -7.72 -5.92
N PRO A 102 -9.17 -7.49 -7.25
CA PRO A 102 -8.21 -6.54 -7.78
C PRO A 102 -8.63 -5.09 -7.48
N VAL A 103 -7.65 -4.22 -7.30
CA VAL A 103 -7.90 -2.78 -7.18
C VAL A 103 -8.05 -2.09 -8.53
N GLY A 104 -7.74 -2.78 -9.61
CA GLY A 104 -7.92 -2.29 -10.97
C GLY A 104 -7.82 -3.39 -12.01
N TYR A 105 -8.54 -3.19 -13.13
CA TYR A 105 -8.46 -3.98 -14.35
C TYR A 105 -8.26 -3.02 -15.52
N ILE A 106 -7.19 -3.21 -16.29
CA ILE A 106 -6.82 -2.31 -17.39
C ILE A 106 -6.65 -3.13 -18.66
N LEU A 107 -7.31 -2.71 -19.72
CA LEU A 107 -7.13 -3.33 -21.03
C LEU A 107 -5.90 -2.75 -21.74
N LYS A 108 -5.15 -3.63 -22.41
CA LYS A 108 -4.14 -3.24 -23.39
C LYS A 108 -4.84 -2.67 -24.66
N PRO A 109 -4.39 -1.53 -25.23
CA PRO A 109 -3.24 -0.72 -24.82
C PRO A 109 -3.52 0.10 -23.57
N VAL A 110 -2.52 0.17 -22.68
CA VAL A 110 -2.67 0.81 -21.37
C VAL A 110 -2.77 2.32 -21.50
N SER A 111 -3.89 2.87 -21.04
CA SER A 111 -4.06 4.31 -20.93
C SER A 111 -3.35 4.84 -19.67
N ARG A 112 -2.54 5.91 -19.83
CA ARG A 112 -1.88 6.60 -18.71
C ARG A 112 -2.86 7.01 -17.62
N GLN A 113 -4.04 7.52 -18.01
CA GLN A 113 -5.07 7.94 -17.07
C GLN A 113 -5.59 6.75 -16.24
N LYS A 114 -5.97 5.65 -16.91
CA LYS A 114 -6.47 4.44 -16.22
C LYS A 114 -5.42 3.84 -15.28
N LEU A 115 -4.15 3.85 -15.69
CA LEU A 115 -3.05 3.37 -14.85
C LEU A 115 -2.85 4.28 -13.63
N ALA A 116 -2.90 5.60 -13.79
CA ALA A 116 -2.79 6.56 -12.69
C ALA A 116 -3.94 6.40 -11.67
N GLU A 117 -5.18 6.20 -12.16
CA GLU A 117 -6.34 5.94 -11.30
C GLU A 117 -6.19 4.62 -10.52
N ALA A 118 -5.71 3.55 -11.17
CA ALA A 118 -5.49 2.26 -10.53
C ALA A 118 -4.37 2.32 -9.50
N LEU A 119 -3.25 2.98 -9.80
CA LEU A 119 -2.15 3.21 -8.85
C LEU A 119 -2.63 4.03 -7.64
N THR A 120 -3.43 5.07 -7.87
CA THR A 120 -4.02 5.85 -6.77
C THR A 120 -4.89 5.00 -5.86
N ARG A 121 -5.70 4.10 -6.42
CA ARG A 121 -6.49 3.14 -5.62
C ARG A 121 -5.59 2.18 -4.86
N ALA A 122 -4.57 1.60 -5.52
CA ALA A 122 -3.62 0.70 -4.89
C ALA A 122 -2.90 1.35 -3.70
N ILE A 123 -2.40 2.57 -3.87
CA ILE A 123 -1.75 3.33 -2.81
C ILE A 123 -2.70 3.56 -1.62
N ARG A 124 -3.98 3.87 -1.88
CA ARG A 124 -4.97 4.03 -0.80
C ARG A 124 -5.21 2.73 -0.01
N HIS A 125 -5.05 1.57 -0.63
CA HIS A 125 -5.13 0.28 0.06
C HIS A 125 -3.95 0.05 1.01
N LEU A 126 -2.78 0.63 0.73
CA LEU A 126 -1.59 0.53 1.57
C LEU A 126 -1.66 1.41 2.83
N ILE A 127 -2.54 2.42 2.84
CA ILE A 127 -2.71 3.29 4.00
C ILE A 127 -3.42 2.49 5.11
N PRO A 128 -2.81 2.33 6.30
CA PRO A 128 -3.46 1.65 7.40
C PRO A 128 -4.80 2.30 7.74
N LYS A 129 -5.84 1.49 7.88
CA LYS A 129 -7.18 1.99 8.25
C LYS A 129 -7.27 2.39 9.72
N SER A 130 -6.31 1.95 10.54
CA SER A 130 -6.24 2.25 11.98
C SER A 130 -4.80 2.43 12.46
N ILE A 131 -4.64 3.22 13.51
CA ILE A 131 -3.40 3.35 14.28
C ILE A 131 -3.58 2.58 15.58
N ILE A 132 -2.63 1.71 15.89
CA ILE A 132 -2.59 0.98 17.17
C ILE A 132 -1.56 1.67 18.06
N ILE A 133 -1.97 2.04 19.29
CA ILE A 133 -1.11 2.63 20.31
C ILE A 133 -1.04 1.67 21.49
N ASP A 134 0.15 1.13 21.72
CA ASP A 134 0.44 0.30 22.88
C ASP A 134 0.93 1.19 24.03
N THR A 135 0.26 1.08 25.15
CA THR A 135 0.67 1.73 26.42
C THR A 135 0.95 0.66 27.46
N PRO A 136 1.72 0.95 28.52
CA PRO A 136 1.98 -0.02 29.58
C PRO A 136 0.73 -0.60 30.24
N SER A 137 -0.41 0.09 30.13
CA SER A 137 -1.67 -0.31 30.75
C SER A 137 -2.70 -0.89 29.78
N ARG A 138 -2.60 -0.59 28.48
CA ARG A 138 -3.57 -1.05 27.48
C ARG A 138 -3.13 -0.77 26.05
N THR A 139 -3.59 -1.57 25.11
CA THR A 139 -3.55 -1.32 23.65
C THR A 139 -4.84 -0.61 23.23
N VAL A 140 -4.73 0.47 22.47
CA VAL A 140 -5.88 1.22 21.93
C VAL A 140 -5.74 1.33 20.42
N SER A 141 -6.83 1.02 19.70
CA SER A 141 -6.90 1.17 18.24
C SER A 141 -7.79 2.36 17.88
N PHE A 142 -7.30 3.22 17.00
CA PHE A 142 -8.03 4.37 16.45
C PHE A 142 -8.16 4.24 14.95
N HIS A 143 -9.37 4.35 14.41
CA HIS A 143 -9.55 4.46 12.97
C HIS A 143 -9.00 5.81 12.48
N ILE A 144 -8.22 5.80 11.38
CA ILE A 144 -7.62 7.02 10.82
C ILE A 144 -8.68 8.07 10.46
N ARG A 145 -9.88 7.64 10.01
CA ARG A 145 -11.01 8.53 9.71
C ARG A 145 -11.54 9.30 10.92
N ASP A 146 -11.36 8.77 12.13
CA ASP A 146 -11.87 9.35 13.37
C ASP A 146 -10.86 10.32 13.99
N ILE A 147 -9.67 10.39 13.40
CA ILE A 147 -8.57 11.21 13.85
C ILE A 147 -8.66 12.55 13.13
N THR A 148 -8.77 13.66 13.90
CA THR A 148 -8.89 15.02 13.34
C THR A 148 -7.53 15.68 13.16
N TYR A 149 -6.63 15.54 14.14
CA TYR A 149 -5.24 15.98 14.05
C TYR A 149 -4.36 15.33 15.12
N ILE A 150 -3.03 15.33 14.94
CA ILE A 150 -2.05 14.87 15.93
C ILE A 150 -1.15 16.04 16.31
N GLU A 151 -1.01 16.35 17.59
CA GLU A 151 -0.09 17.36 18.12
C GLU A 151 0.96 16.70 19.01
N ILE A 152 2.17 17.21 18.94
CA ILE A 152 3.30 16.72 19.74
C ILE A 152 3.69 17.82 20.74
N ILE A 153 3.37 17.60 22.01
CA ILE A 153 3.50 18.63 23.04
C ILE A 153 4.85 18.59 23.77
N ASN A 154 5.63 17.49 23.74
CA ASN A 154 6.92 17.44 24.46
C ASN A 154 7.96 16.51 23.84
N LYS A 155 9.23 16.95 23.85
CA LYS A 155 10.40 16.21 23.35
C LYS A 155 11.15 15.56 24.52
N SER A 156 10.72 14.42 25.03
CA SER A 156 11.61 13.61 25.87
C SER A 156 12.35 12.55 25.04
N ARG A 157 13.64 12.31 25.35
CA ARG A 157 14.53 11.43 24.56
C ARG A 157 14.07 9.96 24.48
N GLU A 158 13.14 9.53 25.33
CA GLU A 158 12.62 8.15 25.37
C GLU A 158 11.59 7.83 24.26
N PHE A 159 11.21 8.81 23.45
CA PHE A 159 10.18 8.67 22.39
C PHE A 159 10.75 8.65 20.98
N SER A 160 12.05 8.45 20.78
CA SER A 160 12.68 8.58 19.46
C SER A 160 12.11 7.61 18.40
N ASP A 161 11.80 6.39 18.78
CA ASP A 161 11.31 5.36 17.84
C ASP A 161 9.80 5.51 17.55
N PHE A 162 9.03 5.89 18.55
CA PHE A 162 7.62 6.23 18.37
C PHE A 162 7.45 7.47 17.49
N PHE A 163 8.33 8.44 17.63
CA PHE A 163 8.41 9.65 16.81
C PHE A 163 8.71 9.36 15.34
N ARG A 164 9.54 8.37 15.07
CA ARG A 164 9.90 7.99 13.72
C ARG A 164 8.72 7.40 12.95
N ILE A 165 7.91 6.58 13.62
CA ILE A 165 6.67 6.02 13.07
C ILE A 165 5.64 7.15 12.84
N LEU A 166 5.49 8.04 13.80
CA LEU A 166 4.53 9.15 13.74
C LEU A 166 4.91 10.20 12.67
N LEU A 167 6.20 10.54 12.51
CA LEU A 167 6.67 11.44 11.46
C LEU A 167 6.51 10.85 10.06
N THR A 168 6.71 9.54 9.88
CA THR A 168 6.46 8.85 8.62
C THR A 168 4.97 8.91 8.28
N PHE A 169 4.10 8.75 9.26
CA PHE A 169 2.64 8.89 9.11
C PHE A 169 2.20 10.32 8.81
N LEU A 170 2.78 11.33 9.48
CA LEU A 170 2.49 12.75 9.26
C LEU A 170 2.96 13.21 7.87
N TYR A 171 4.09 12.72 7.40
CA TYR A 171 4.58 13.00 6.05
C TYR A 171 3.62 12.46 4.99
N PHE A 172 3.15 11.22 5.17
CA PHE A 172 2.18 10.58 4.28
C PHE A 172 0.82 11.29 4.30
N TYR A 173 0.34 11.67 5.48
CA TYR A 173 -0.98 12.29 5.65
C TYR A 173 -1.03 13.75 5.16
N ARG A 174 0.06 14.52 5.31
CA ARG A 174 0.17 15.91 4.84
C ARG A 174 0.03 16.01 3.32
N PHE A 175 0.45 14.99 2.59
CA PHE A 175 0.39 14.97 1.11
C PHE A 175 -1.02 14.65 0.58
N TYR A 176 -1.76 13.77 1.26
CA TYR A 176 -3.06 13.27 0.79
C TYR A 176 -4.28 13.99 1.36
N PHE A 177 -4.17 14.67 2.51
CA PHE A 177 -5.29 15.34 3.18
C PHE A 177 -4.88 16.68 3.81
N PRO A 178 -4.78 17.76 3.02
CA PRO A 178 -4.23 19.05 3.50
C PRO A 178 -5.06 19.78 4.57
N LYS A 179 -6.18 19.23 5.05
CA LYS A 179 -7.10 19.93 5.98
C LYS A 179 -7.37 19.23 7.32
N ARG A 180 -6.64 18.17 7.70
CA ARG A 180 -6.90 17.46 8.97
C ARG A 180 -5.61 17.14 9.73
N ILE A 181 -5.41 17.77 10.86
CA ILE A 181 -4.26 17.64 11.78
C ILE A 181 -4.78 17.09 13.13
N ILE A 182 -4.02 16.30 13.88
CA ILE A 182 -4.50 15.47 14.99
C ILE A 182 -3.81 15.71 16.32
N PHE A 183 -4.54 15.65 17.45
CA PHE A 183 -4.04 15.68 18.82
C PHE A 183 -3.97 14.30 19.48
N LEU A 184 -2.82 13.89 19.98
CA LEU A 184 -2.64 12.58 20.62
C LEU A 184 -2.00 12.62 22.01
N PHE A 185 -1.89 13.77 22.66
CA PHE A 185 -1.15 13.90 23.92
C PHE A 185 -1.98 14.16 25.19
N GLY A 186 -3.28 14.40 25.07
CA GLY A 186 -4.13 14.64 26.25
C GLY A 186 -4.44 13.40 27.09
N LEU A 187 -4.19 12.20 26.58
CA LEU A 187 -4.56 10.95 27.29
C LEU A 187 -3.49 10.40 28.24
N PHE A 188 -2.26 10.90 28.18
CA PHE A 188 -1.18 10.41 29.02
C PHE A 188 -1.05 11.15 30.37
N PHE A 189 -1.63 12.33 30.53
CA PHE A 189 -1.45 13.16 31.72
C PHE A 189 -2.61 13.14 32.73
N THR A 190 -3.77 12.62 32.39
CA THR A 190 -4.90 12.61 33.34
C THR A 190 -4.91 11.42 34.31
N SER A 191 -4.04 10.42 34.14
CA SER A 191 -4.01 9.27 35.08
C SER A 191 -3.00 9.41 36.22
N LYS A 192 -2.20 10.50 36.28
CA LYS A 192 -1.21 10.71 37.36
C LYS A 192 -1.54 11.83 38.34
N CYS A 193 -2.68 12.49 38.21
CA CYS A 193 -3.01 13.63 39.07
C CYS A 193 -4.14 13.38 40.06
N ASN A 194 -4.48 12.12 40.39
CA ASN A 194 -5.53 11.87 41.39
C ASN A 194 -5.17 10.79 42.41
N THR A 195 -3.98 10.89 43.03
CA THR A 195 -3.73 10.22 44.32
C THR A 195 -2.74 11.03 45.15
N ARG A 196 -3.20 12.15 45.68
CA ARG A 196 -2.73 12.74 46.98
C ARG A 196 -3.73 13.80 47.39
N HIS A 197 -4.64 13.40 48.27
CA HIS A 197 -5.06 14.10 49.46
C HIS A 197 -6.35 13.45 49.96
N GLY A 198 -6.22 12.86 51.11
CA GLY A 198 -7.27 12.31 51.95
C GLY A 198 -6.73 11.17 52.77
#